data_d31a3a7ff9a10005088ec65568a3de9f
#
_entry.id   d31a3a7ff9a10005088ec65568a3de9f
#
_cell.length_a   1.000
_cell.length_b   1.000
_cell.length_c   1.000
_cell.angle_alpha   90.00
_cell.angle_beta   90.00
_cell.angle_gamma   90.00
#
_symmetry.space_group_name_H-M   'P 1'
#
loop_
_entity.id
_entity.type
_entity.pdbx_description
1 polymer ?
#
loop_
_entity_poly.entity_id
_entity_poly.type
_entity_poly.pdbx_seq_one_letter_code
_entity_poly.pdbx_strand_id
1 'polypeptide(L)'
;MPNALVTGAGTGIGRAIAERLVRDGFKVWVTDLKEEWAQEVGEALGMPHLKVDVTRRADLEQARERVYAEDGRLDLLVANAGVSTMNPFLDLTEEEWDFNFAVNAKGTFLTLQTFARAMVAQPPMPGRGVRGKLVAIASMAARQAAPLLAHYSASKFAVLGLVQAAAKELAPYRITVNAVNPGFVRTSMQEREVAWEARLRGLTPEEVVQDYLRQTPLGRLEAPEDVAGVVSFLAGPDADFITGEAVEVNGGAWIF
;
A
#
# COMPACT_ATOMS: atom_id res chain seq x y z
N MET A 1 -10.33 3.93 20.96
CA MET A 1 -9.14 3.50 20.22
C MET A 1 -9.49 3.64 18.75
N PRO A 2 -8.69 4.30 17.92
CA PRO A 2 -8.95 4.38 16.48
C PRO A 2 -8.75 3.02 15.81
N ASN A 3 -9.49 2.80 14.70
CA ASN A 3 -9.49 1.52 13.98
C ASN A 3 -8.81 1.68 12.62
N ALA A 4 -7.98 0.73 12.25
CA ALA A 4 -7.33 0.66 10.94
C ALA A 4 -7.55 -0.70 10.27
N LEU A 5 -7.53 -0.73 8.94
CA LEU A 5 -7.43 -1.95 8.15
C LEU A 5 -6.27 -1.83 7.18
N VAL A 6 -5.44 -2.86 7.11
CA VAL A 6 -4.29 -2.93 6.21
C VAL A 6 -4.41 -4.17 5.32
N THR A 7 -4.40 -3.96 4.00
CA THR A 7 -4.40 -5.08 3.04
C THR A 7 -2.98 -5.54 2.69
N GLY A 8 -2.79 -6.85 2.48
CA GLY A 8 -1.45 -7.42 2.27
C GLY A 8 -0.54 -7.23 3.50
N ALA A 9 -1.13 -7.38 4.70
CA ALA A 9 -0.45 -7.10 5.98
C ALA A 9 0.29 -8.32 6.56
N GLY A 10 0.28 -9.45 5.87
CA GLY A 10 0.96 -10.66 6.34
C GLY A 10 2.48 -10.62 6.21
N THR A 11 3.03 -9.76 5.34
CA THR A 11 4.48 -9.68 5.10
C THR A 11 4.94 -8.28 4.75
N GLY A 12 6.25 -8.05 4.77
CA GLY A 12 6.92 -6.88 4.21
C GLY A 12 6.39 -5.53 4.73
N ILE A 13 6.10 -4.62 3.82
CA ILE A 13 5.64 -3.26 4.12
C ILE A 13 4.32 -3.29 4.91
N GLY A 14 3.36 -4.13 4.49
CA GLY A 14 2.05 -4.21 5.14
C GLY A 14 2.15 -4.69 6.60
N ARG A 15 3.01 -5.67 6.87
CA ARG A 15 3.30 -6.14 8.24
C ARG A 15 3.91 -5.02 9.09
N ALA A 16 4.93 -4.33 8.59
CA ALA A 16 5.55 -3.22 9.30
C ALA A 16 4.58 -2.07 9.57
N ILE A 17 3.66 -1.78 8.62
CA ILE A 17 2.59 -0.81 8.82
C ILE A 17 1.64 -1.27 9.94
N ALA A 18 1.20 -2.53 9.94
CA ALA A 18 0.32 -3.06 10.98
C ALA A 18 0.98 -2.98 12.36
N GLU A 19 2.24 -3.44 12.47
CA GLU A 19 3.03 -3.37 13.70
C GLU A 19 3.21 -1.92 14.20
N ARG A 20 3.46 -0.98 13.29
CA ARG A 20 3.59 0.44 13.63
C ARG A 20 2.28 1.04 14.12
N LEU A 21 1.17 0.81 13.44
CA LEU A 21 -0.14 1.33 13.83
C LEU A 21 -0.61 0.77 15.18
N VAL A 22 -0.32 -0.50 15.48
CA VAL A 22 -0.60 -1.06 16.81
C VAL A 22 0.20 -0.34 17.89
N ARG A 23 1.49 -0.07 17.67
CA ARG A 23 2.32 0.74 18.60
C ARG A 23 1.80 2.17 18.78
N ASP A 24 1.17 2.73 17.75
CA ASP A 24 0.56 4.06 17.77
C ASP A 24 -0.85 4.05 18.41
N GLY A 25 -1.32 2.89 18.89
CA GLY A 25 -2.58 2.75 19.62
C GLY A 25 -3.81 2.49 18.75
N PHE A 26 -3.64 2.04 17.51
CA PHE A 26 -4.75 1.60 16.65
C PHE A 26 -5.13 0.13 16.96
N LYS A 27 -6.43 -0.17 16.89
CA LYS A 27 -6.90 -1.53 16.61
C LYS A 27 -6.74 -1.78 15.12
N VAL A 28 -5.96 -2.79 14.73
CA VAL A 28 -5.62 -3.04 13.33
C VAL A 28 -6.24 -4.35 12.84
N TRP A 29 -7.06 -4.27 11.79
CA TRP A 29 -7.51 -5.42 11.03
C TRP A 29 -6.42 -5.83 10.05
N VAL A 30 -5.77 -6.95 10.34
CA VAL A 30 -4.70 -7.53 9.50
C VAL A 30 -5.34 -8.36 8.40
N THR A 31 -5.17 -7.97 7.13
CA THR A 31 -5.76 -8.74 6.02
C THR A 31 -4.72 -9.13 4.98
N ASP A 32 -4.84 -10.34 4.45
CA ASP A 32 -3.96 -10.86 3.40
C ASP A 32 -4.71 -11.84 2.50
N LEU A 33 -4.19 -12.09 1.29
CA LEU A 33 -4.69 -13.12 0.39
C LEU A 33 -4.51 -14.52 0.99
N LYS A 34 -3.41 -14.73 1.71
CA LYS A 34 -3.12 -15.97 2.43
C LYS A 34 -3.58 -15.86 3.87
N GLU A 35 -4.54 -16.70 4.22
CA GLU A 35 -5.14 -16.71 5.56
C GLU A 35 -4.11 -16.94 6.66
N GLU A 36 -3.18 -17.88 6.43
CA GLU A 36 -2.12 -18.21 7.36
C GLU A 36 -1.18 -17.03 7.66
N TRP A 37 -0.93 -16.16 6.69
CA TRP A 37 -0.08 -14.97 6.88
C TRP A 37 -0.82 -13.87 7.66
N ALA A 38 -2.10 -13.66 7.37
CA ALA A 38 -2.92 -12.72 8.12
C ALA A 38 -3.07 -13.17 9.58
N GLN A 39 -3.29 -14.47 9.79
CA GLN A 39 -3.43 -15.10 11.11
C GLN A 39 -2.13 -14.96 11.92
N GLU A 40 -0.98 -15.34 11.36
CA GLU A 40 0.31 -15.24 12.05
C GLU A 40 0.55 -13.84 12.62
N VAL A 41 0.36 -12.80 11.78
CA VAL A 41 0.58 -11.42 12.20
C VAL A 41 -0.50 -10.95 13.15
N GLY A 42 -1.77 -11.29 12.89
CA GLY A 42 -2.88 -10.92 13.76
C GLY A 42 -2.71 -11.49 15.17
N GLU A 43 -2.40 -12.78 15.29
CA GLU A 43 -2.16 -13.45 16.59
C GLU A 43 -0.94 -12.85 17.31
N ALA A 44 0.17 -12.61 16.59
CA ALA A 44 1.37 -12.02 17.17
C ALA A 44 1.13 -10.62 17.73
N LEU A 45 0.21 -9.85 17.13
CA LEU A 45 -0.14 -8.49 17.56
C LEU A 45 -1.36 -8.45 18.50
N GLY A 46 -2.05 -9.55 18.71
CA GLY A 46 -3.33 -9.57 19.44
C GLY A 46 -4.44 -8.81 18.69
N MET A 47 -4.43 -8.83 17.35
CA MET A 47 -5.32 -8.07 16.48
C MET A 47 -6.20 -8.98 15.62
N PRO A 48 -7.41 -8.52 15.23
CA PRO A 48 -8.26 -9.28 14.32
C PRO A 48 -7.61 -9.47 12.96
N HIS A 49 -7.86 -10.62 12.34
CA HIS A 49 -7.33 -10.94 11.02
C HIS A 49 -8.41 -11.53 10.11
N LEU A 50 -8.27 -11.33 8.80
CA LEU A 50 -9.16 -11.85 7.78
C LEU A 50 -8.41 -12.21 6.50
N LYS A 51 -8.85 -13.28 5.84
CA LYS A 51 -8.48 -13.53 4.44
C LYS A 51 -9.22 -12.57 3.53
N VAL A 52 -8.49 -11.85 2.66
CA VAL A 52 -9.06 -10.91 1.69
C VAL A 52 -8.28 -10.96 0.38
N ASP A 53 -8.96 -11.30 -0.70
CA ASP A 53 -8.48 -11.10 -2.06
C ASP A 53 -8.97 -9.74 -2.56
N VAL A 54 -8.06 -8.77 -2.71
CA VAL A 54 -8.40 -7.41 -3.15
C VAL A 54 -8.95 -7.35 -4.58
N THR A 55 -8.73 -8.39 -5.39
CA THR A 55 -9.28 -8.47 -6.75
C THR A 55 -10.76 -8.84 -6.76
N ARG A 56 -11.29 -9.30 -5.63
CA ARG A 56 -12.67 -9.76 -5.45
C ARG A 56 -13.46 -8.78 -4.59
N ARG A 57 -14.40 -8.07 -5.21
CA ARG A 57 -15.27 -7.13 -4.48
C ARG A 57 -16.00 -7.77 -3.30
N ALA A 58 -16.46 -9.00 -3.45
CA ALA A 58 -17.19 -9.72 -2.40
C ALA A 58 -16.36 -9.89 -1.11
N ASP A 59 -15.05 -10.18 -1.24
CA ASP A 59 -14.17 -10.35 -0.08
C ASP A 59 -13.99 -9.00 0.66
N LEU A 60 -13.87 -7.90 -0.08
CA LEU A 60 -13.75 -6.55 0.48
C LEU A 60 -15.06 -6.09 1.15
N GLU A 61 -16.22 -6.42 0.57
CA GLU A 61 -17.52 -6.13 1.15
C GLU A 61 -17.73 -6.92 2.46
N GLN A 62 -17.38 -8.20 2.48
CA GLN A 62 -17.41 -9.03 3.68
C GLN A 62 -16.46 -8.48 4.77
N ALA A 63 -15.24 -8.09 4.41
CA ALA A 63 -14.31 -7.47 5.35
C ALA A 63 -14.88 -6.16 5.92
N ARG A 64 -15.46 -5.29 5.08
CA ARG A 64 -16.13 -4.07 5.52
C ARG A 64 -17.28 -4.40 6.49
N GLU A 65 -18.16 -5.34 6.16
CA GLU A 65 -19.28 -5.73 7.02
C GLU A 65 -18.78 -6.21 8.39
N ARG A 66 -17.72 -7.02 8.40
CA ARG A 66 -17.13 -7.50 9.65
C ARG A 66 -16.57 -6.37 10.50
N VAL A 67 -15.78 -5.46 9.90
CA VAL A 67 -15.21 -4.27 10.60
C VAL A 67 -16.32 -3.41 11.19
N TYR A 68 -17.35 -3.08 10.40
CA TYR A 68 -18.40 -2.18 10.87
C TYR A 68 -19.35 -2.85 11.86
N ALA A 69 -19.58 -4.16 11.78
CA ALA A 69 -20.36 -4.91 12.78
C ALA A 69 -19.66 -4.95 14.14
N GLU A 70 -18.33 -5.06 14.16
CA GLU A 70 -17.55 -5.16 15.39
C GLU A 70 -17.17 -3.80 15.97
N ASP A 71 -16.75 -2.84 15.13
CA ASP A 71 -16.17 -1.58 15.55
C ASP A 71 -17.06 -0.35 15.28
N GLY A 72 -18.10 -0.50 14.45
CA GLY A 72 -19.03 0.58 14.08
C GLY A 72 -18.45 1.63 13.14
N ARG A 73 -17.13 1.64 12.89
CA ARG A 73 -16.42 2.60 12.06
C ARG A 73 -15.05 2.08 11.59
N LEU A 74 -14.46 2.75 10.62
CA LEU A 74 -13.06 2.61 10.25
C LEU A 74 -12.43 4.01 10.13
N ASP A 75 -11.33 4.27 10.84
CA ASP A 75 -10.65 5.56 10.86
C ASP A 75 -9.56 5.68 9.80
N LEU A 76 -8.86 4.57 9.54
CA LEU A 76 -7.78 4.48 8.55
C LEU A 76 -7.91 3.21 7.70
N LEU A 77 -7.85 3.37 6.40
CA LEU A 77 -7.65 2.28 5.46
C LEU A 77 -6.27 2.41 4.82
N VAL A 78 -5.50 1.33 4.80
CA VAL A 78 -4.24 1.24 4.06
C VAL A 78 -4.38 0.19 2.96
N ALA A 79 -4.51 0.64 1.72
CA ALA A 79 -4.51 -0.21 0.52
C ALA A 79 -3.04 -0.50 0.12
N ASN A 80 -2.47 -1.55 0.73
CA ASN A 80 -1.07 -1.91 0.56
C ASN A 80 -0.88 -3.15 -0.34
N ALA A 81 -1.85 -4.05 -0.43
CA ALA A 81 -1.72 -5.25 -1.26
C ALA A 81 -1.24 -4.93 -2.67
N GLY A 82 -0.19 -5.60 -3.11
CA GLY A 82 0.42 -5.38 -4.41
C GLY A 82 1.30 -6.54 -4.86
N VAL A 83 1.56 -6.58 -6.15
CA VAL A 83 2.42 -7.58 -6.81
C VAL A 83 3.34 -6.89 -7.80
N SER A 84 4.44 -7.55 -8.12
CA SER A 84 5.35 -7.14 -9.19
C SER A 84 5.81 -8.36 -9.96
N THR A 85 5.87 -8.20 -11.28
CA THR A 85 6.56 -9.11 -12.21
C THR A 85 7.51 -8.28 -13.08
N MET A 86 8.53 -8.91 -13.66
CA MET A 86 9.54 -8.25 -14.49
C MET A 86 9.67 -8.97 -15.82
N ASN A 87 9.65 -8.20 -16.92
CA ASN A 87 9.94 -8.74 -18.25
C ASN A 87 10.42 -7.62 -19.18
N PRO A 88 11.29 -7.90 -20.17
CA PRO A 88 11.55 -6.96 -21.26
C PRO A 88 10.25 -6.57 -21.96
N PHE A 89 10.16 -5.30 -22.39
CA PHE A 89 8.91 -4.77 -22.98
C PHE A 89 8.40 -5.58 -24.17
N LEU A 90 9.31 -6.10 -24.99
CA LEU A 90 8.96 -6.89 -26.18
C LEU A 90 8.48 -8.31 -25.85
N ASP A 91 8.81 -8.82 -24.67
CA ASP A 91 8.48 -10.17 -24.22
C ASP A 91 7.36 -10.17 -23.14
N LEU A 92 6.88 -8.97 -22.77
CA LEU A 92 5.82 -8.80 -21.79
C LEU A 92 4.51 -9.40 -22.32
N THR A 93 3.91 -10.31 -21.53
CA THR A 93 2.66 -10.97 -21.92
C THR A 93 1.42 -10.21 -21.42
N GLU A 94 0.26 -10.48 -22.04
CA GLU A 94 -1.03 -9.94 -21.60
C GLU A 94 -1.39 -10.43 -20.19
N GLU A 95 -1.04 -11.66 -19.84
CA GLU A 95 -1.30 -12.26 -18.52
C GLU A 95 -0.51 -11.54 -17.43
N GLU A 96 0.76 -11.17 -17.68
CA GLU A 96 1.58 -10.41 -16.74
C GLU A 96 1.03 -8.99 -16.57
N TRP A 97 0.58 -8.37 -17.67
CA TRP A 97 -0.09 -7.09 -17.66
C TRP A 97 -1.36 -7.15 -16.82
N ASP A 98 -2.27 -8.06 -17.14
CA ASP A 98 -3.56 -8.21 -16.46
C ASP A 98 -3.39 -8.53 -14.98
N PHE A 99 -2.43 -9.39 -14.61
CA PHE A 99 -2.13 -9.74 -13.23
C PHE A 99 -1.72 -8.51 -12.42
N ASN A 100 -0.78 -7.69 -12.93
CA ASN A 100 -0.35 -6.48 -12.23
C ASN A 100 -1.49 -5.46 -12.11
N PHE A 101 -2.26 -5.24 -13.18
CA PHE A 101 -3.40 -4.33 -13.15
C PHE A 101 -4.55 -4.81 -12.26
N ALA A 102 -4.85 -6.11 -12.27
CA ALA A 102 -5.89 -6.69 -11.43
C ALA A 102 -5.62 -6.43 -9.93
N VAL A 103 -4.39 -6.63 -9.48
CA VAL A 103 -4.04 -6.45 -8.07
C VAL A 103 -3.74 -4.98 -7.75
N ASN A 104 -2.79 -4.36 -8.46
CA ASN A 104 -2.26 -3.06 -8.09
C ASN A 104 -3.25 -1.91 -8.38
N ALA A 105 -3.87 -1.89 -9.56
CA ALA A 105 -4.77 -0.81 -9.96
C ALA A 105 -6.21 -1.10 -9.57
N LYS A 106 -6.80 -2.18 -10.10
CA LYS A 106 -8.19 -2.53 -9.81
C LYS A 106 -8.41 -2.90 -8.35
N GLY A 107 -7.50 -3.68 -7.74
CA GLY A 107 -7.58 -4.08 -6.33
C GLY A 107 -7.53 -2.86 -5.41
N THR A 108 -6.64 -1.90 -5.67
CA THR A 108 -6.59 -0.63 -4.93
C THR A 108 -7.89 0.16 -5.10
N PHE A 109 -8.39 0.30 -6.34
CA PHE A 109 -9.68 0.95 -6.60
C PHE A 109 -10.83 0.31 -5.82
N LEU A 110 -10.97 -1.02 -5.90
CA LEU A 110 -12.03 -1.74 -5.20
C LEU A 110 -11.92 -1.55 -3.68
N THR A 111 -10.72 -1.61 -3.14
CA THR A 111 -10.43 -1.42 -1.72
C THR A 111 -10.83 -0.02 -1.27
N LEU A 112 -10.29 1.02 -1.91
CA LEU A 112 -10.61 2.41 -1.57
C LEU A 112 -12.11 2.69 -1.69
N GLN A 113 -12.77 2.28 -2.78
CA GLN A 113 -14.18 2.54 -3.01
C GLN A 113 -15.09 1.85 -1.98
N THR A 114 -14.79 0.58 -1.66
CA THR A 114 -15.63 -0.20 -0.73
C THR A 114 -15.67 0.43 0.65
N PHE A 115 -14.53 0.86 1.16
CA PHE A 115 -14.46 1.47 2.49
C PHE A 115 -14.84 2.95 2.48
N ALA A 116 -14.52 3.71 1.42
CA ALA A 116 -14.96 5.09 1.30
C ALA A 116 -16.48 5.24 1.37
N ARG A 117 -17.25 4.35 0.73
CA ARG A 117 -18.72 4.33 0.80
C ARG A 117 -19.25 4.23 2.23
N ALA A 118 -18.60 3.44 3.07
CA ALA A 118 -18.98 3.33 4.48
C ALA A 118 -18.51 4.54 5.29
N MET A 119 -17.29 5.04 5.03
CA MET A 119 -16.74 6.22 5.70
C MET A 119 -17.56 7.49 5.47
N VAL A 120 -18.20 7.64 4.30
CA VAL A 120 -19.10 8.78 4.00
C VAL A 120 -20.26 8.85 5.00
N ALA A 121 -20.79 7.72 5.43
CA ALA A 121 -21.92 7.63 6.35
C ALA A 121 -21.55 7.72 7.83
N GLN A 122 -20.29 7.52 8.20
CA GLN A 122 -19.87 7.54 9.60
C GLN A 122 -19.69 8.97 10.13
N PRO A 123 -19.80 9.21 11.45
CA PRO A 123 -19.50 10.52 12.06
C PRO A 123 -18.01 10.86 11.92
N PRO A 124 -17.62 12.14 12.04
CA PRO A 124 -16.21 12.52 12.13
C PRO A 124 -15.47 11.77 13.23
N MET A 125 -14.16 11.61 13.06
CA MET A 125 -13.30 11.04 14.09
C MET A 125 -13.36 11.89 15.36
N PRO A 126 -13.39 11.29 16.56
CA PRO A 126 -13.50 12.04 17.81
C PRO A 126 -12.41 13.11 17.93
N GLY A 127 -12.84 14.36 18.19
CA GLY A 127 -11.93 15.51 18.34
C GLY A 127 -11.24 15.98 17.05
N ARG A 128 -11.63 15.46 15.87
CA ARG A 128 -11.00 15.78 14.57
C ARG A 128 -12.02 16.27 13.55
N GLY A 129 -11.56 17.04 12.56
CA GLY A 129 -12.39 17.54 11.48
C GLY A 129 -12.65 16.51 10.37
N VAL A 130 -11.94 15.40 10.33
CA VAL A 130 -12.01 14.36 9.30
C VAL A 130 -12.88 13.18 9.74
N ARG A 131 -13.52 12.50 8.77
CA ARG A 131 -14.32 11.28 9.01
C ARG A 131 -13.48 10.02 8.94
N GLY A 132 -12.48 10.00 8.05
CA GLY A 132 -11.62 8.87 7.82
C GLY A 132 -10.47 9.24 6.89
N LYS A 133 -9.51 8.33 6.80
CA LYS A 133 -8.29 8.49 5.98
C LYS A 133 -8.06 7.25 5.13
N LEU A 134 -7.74 7.48 3.87
CA LEU A 134 -7.38 6.44 2.91
C LEU A 134 -5.93 6.65 2.49
N VAL A 135 -5.11 5.62 2.62
CA VAL A 135 -3.71 5.64 2.20
C VAL A 135 -3.47 4.49 1.23
N ALA A 136 -2.95 4.78 0.03
CA ALA A 136 -2.55 3.77 -0.94
C ALA A 136 -1.03 3.63 -0.98
N ILE A 137 -0.52 2.40 -1.00
CA ILE A 137 0.91 2.16 -1.23
C ILE A 137 1.13 2.03 -2.74
N ALA A 138 1.67 3.09 -3.32
CA ALA A 138 2.03 3.12 -4.73
C ALA A 138 3.48 2.64 -4.94
N SER A 139 4.36 3.47 -5.49
CA SER A 139 5.79 3.19 -5.71
C SER A 139 6.46 4.45 -6.26
N MET A 140 7.76 4.61 -6.10
CA MET A 140 8.54 5.58 -6.89
C MET A 140 8.34 5.33 -8.40
N ALA A 141 8.13 4.07 -8.82
CA ALA A 141 7.80 3.69 -10.20
C ALA A 141 6.44 4.24 -10.70
N ALA A 142 5.64 4.87 -9.84
CA ALA A 142 4.43 5.60 -10.21
C ALA A 142 4.68 7.04 -10.69
N ARG A 143 5.91 7.52 -10.56
CA ARG A 143 6.34 8.84 -11.02
C ARG A 143 7.33 8.76 -12.17
N GLN A 144 8.23 7.79 -12.13
CA GLN A 144 9.19 7.52 -13.18
C GLN A 144 9.26 6.02 -13.41
N ALA A 145 8.90 5.59 -14.63
CA ALA A 145 8.91 4.17 -14.98
C ALA A 145 10.34 3.62 -15.02
N ALA A 146 10.50 2.37 -14.61
CA ALA A 146 11.77 1.65 -14.68
C ALA A 146 11.75 0.63 -15.85
N PRO A 147 12.90 0.38 -16.48
CA PRO A 147 13.05 -0.73 -17.42
C PRO A 147 12.61 -2.06 -16.78
N LEU A 148 12.15 -3.01 -17.59
CA LEU A 148 11.62 -4.33 -17.19
C LEU A 148 10.31 -4.29 -16.39
N LEU A 149 9.82 -3.12 -15.99
CA LEU A 149 8.67 -2.89 -15.13
C LEU A 149 7.56 -2.09 -15.82
N ALA A 150 7.39 -2.18 -17.15
CA ALA A 150 6.43 -1.36 -17.89
C ALA A 150 5.00 -1.51 -17.35
N HIS A 151 4.51 -2.74 -17.17
CA HIS A 151 3.19 -3.07 -16.65
C HIS A 151 3.04 -2.71 -15.16
N TYR A 152 4.05 -3.00 -14.35
CA TYR A 152 4.08 -2.61 -12.94
C TYR A 152 4.02 -1.09 -12.80
N SER A 153 4.92 -0.37 -13.47
CA SER A 153 4.94 1.10 -13.45
C SER A 153 3.60 1.68 -13.89
N ALA A 154 3.05 1.22 -15.03
CA ALA A 154 1.75 1.68 -15.52
C ALA A 154 0.64 1.45 -14.48
N SER A 155 0.62 0.28 -13.81
CA SER A 155 -0.35 -0.01 -12.75
C SER A 155 -0.21 0.92 -11.54
N LYS A 156 1.03 1.31 -11.18
CA LYS A 156 1.30 2.23 -10.07
C LYS A 156 1.04 3.70 -10.43
N PHE A 157 1.26 4.11 -11.69
CA PHE A 157 0.77 5.41 -12.19
C PHE A 157 -0.75 5.52 -12.09
N ALA A 158 -1.48 4.43 -12.42
CA ALA A 158 -2.93 4.40 -12.28
C ALA A 158 -3.38 4.63 -10.82
N VAL A 159 -2.64 4.13 -9.83
CA VAL A 159 -2.93 4.38 -8.40
C VAL A 159 -2.82 5.87 -8.06
N LEU A 160 -1.82 6.60 -8.56
CA LEU A 160 -1.71 8.03 -8.29
C LEU A 160 -2.86 8.83 -8.89
N GLY A 161 -3.23 8.53 -10.15
CA GLY A 161 -4.41 9.15 -10.78
C GLY A 161 -5.69 8.89 -9.99
N LEU A 162 -5.88 7.65 -9.51
CA LEU A 162 -7.01 7.27 -8.66
C LEU A 162 -7.01 8.05 -7.35
N VAL A 163 -5.87 8.15 -6.65
CA VAL A 163 -5.73 8.89 -5.39
C VAL A 163 -6.09 10.36 -5.56
N GLN A 164 -5.59 11.02 -6.62
CA GLN A 164 -5.87 12.43 -6.89
C GLN A 164 -7.36 12.68 -7.18
N ALA A 165 -8.00 11.81 -7.97
CA ALA A 165 -9.42 11.92 -8.27
C ALA A 165 -10.26 11.70 -7.00
N ALA A 166 -9.99 10.59 -6.27
CA ALA A 166 -10.71 10.26 -5.05
C ALA A 166 -10.54 11.33 -3.96
N ALA A 167 -9.36 11.95 -3.84
CA ALA A 167 -9.10 13.01 -2.89
C ALA A 167 -10.04 14.21 -3.12
N LYS A 168 -10.20 14.64 -4.38
CA LYS A 168 -11.09 15.77 -4.74
C LYS A 168 -12.57 15.43 -4.52
N GLU A 169 -12.97 14.21 -4.89
CA GLU A 169 -14.37 13.77 -4.75
C GLU A 169 -14.78 13.50 -3.31
N LEU A 170 -13.85 13.04 -2.46
CA LEU A 170 -14.12 12.69 -1.07
C LEU A 170 -13.87 13.84 -0.08
N ALA A 171 -13.20 14.91 -0.49
CA ALA A 171 -12.96 16.09 0.35
C ALA A 171 -14.26 16.72 0.93
N PRO A 172 -15.38 16.87 0.16
CA PRO A 172 -16.64 17.35 0.73
C PRO A 172 -17.19 16.49 1.87
N TYR A 173 -16.82 15.20 1.87
CA TYR A 173 -17.17 14.27 2.96
C TYR A 173 -16.16 14.27 4.11
N ARG A 174 -15.13 15.13 4.05
CA ARG A 174 -14.04 15.20 5.05
C ARG A 174 -13.28 13.87 5.18
N ILE A 175 -12.99 13.23 4.07
CA ILE A 175 -12.14 12.05 3.97
C ILE A 175 -10.89 12.45 3.20
N THR A 176 -9.71 12.20 3.76
CA THR A 176 -8.43 12.42 3.07
C THR A 176 -8.02 11.17 2.32
N VAL A 177 -7.41 11.35 1.15
CA VAL A 177 -6.87 10.26 0.32
C VAL A 177 -5.46 10.61 -0.11
N ASN A 178 -4.48 9.81 0.30
CA ASN A 178 -3.07 10.06 -0.03
C ASN A 178 -2.39 8.76 -0.48
N ALA A 179 -1.23 8.90 -1.09
CA ALA A 179 -0.37 7.78 -1.45
C ALA A 179 0.99 7.88 -0.75
N VAL A 180 1.65 6.75 -0.61
CA VAL A 180 3.07 6.66 -0.26
C VAL A 180 3.78 5.96 -1.40
N ASN A 181 4.92 6.49 -1.81
CA ASN A 181 5.75 6.00 -2.91
C ASN A 181 7.07 5.44 -2.37
N PRO A 182 7.12 4.15 -1.99
CA PRO A 182 8.37 3.52 -1.57
C PRO A 182 9.38 3.41 -2.71
N GLY A 183 10.66 3.37 -2.35
CA GLY A 183 11.78 3.07 -3.24
C GLY A 183 12.15 1.58 -3.27
N PHE A 184 13.46 1.30 -3.12
CA PHE A 184 14.00 -0.06 -3.06
C PHE A 184 13.91 -0.60 -1.63
N VAL A 185 12.79 -1.26 -1.29
CA VAL A 185 12.48 -1.72 0.07
C VAL A 185 12.90 -3.16 0.30
N ARG A 186 13.66 -3.44 1.34
CA ARG A 186 14.09 -4.80 1.72
C ARG A 186 12.89 -5.65 2.16
N THR A 187 12.37 -6.43 1.24
CA THR A 187 11.23 -7.35 1.43
C THR A 187 11.47 -8.63 0.66
N SER A 188 10.72 -9.68 0.98
CA SER A 188 10.74 -10.92 0.19
C SER A 188 10.31 -10.71 -1.27
N MET A 189 9.52 -9.68 -1.56
CA MET A 189 9.20 -9.28 -2.93
C MET A 189 10.45 -8.79 -3.64
N GLN A 190 11.20 -7.87 -3.04
CA GLN A 190 12.43 -7.33 -3.62
C GLN A 190 13.52 -8.39 -3.79
N GLU A 191 13.65 -9.34 -2.87
CA GLU A 191 14.60 -10.45 -3.03
C GLU A 191 14.30 -11.26 -4.31
N ARG A 192 13.03 -11.52 -4.61
CA ARG A 192 12.61 -12.16 -5.86
C ARG A 192 12.88 -11.28 -7.08
N GLU A 193 12.61 -9.98 -6.98
CA GLU A 193 12.86 -9.01 -8.06
C GLU A 193 14.36 -8.92 -8.37
N VAL A 194 15.21 -8.82 -7.37
CA VAL A 194 16.67 -8.82 -7.53
C VAL A 194 17.15 -10.08 -8.26
N ALA A 195 16.69 -11.26 -7.85
CA ALA A 195 17.06 -12.51 -8.50
C ALA A 195 16.53 -12.60 -9.95
N TRP A 196 15.39 -11.99 -10.21
CA TRP A 196 14.78 -11.96 -11.54
C TRP A 196 15.50 -10.96 -12.44
N GLU A 197 15.74 -9.74 -11.97
CA GLU A 197 16.48 -8.71 -12.69
C GLU A 197 17.90 -9.16 -13.02
N ALA A 198 18.59 -9.81 -12.06
CA ALA A 198 19.92 -10.36 -12.26
C ALA A 198 19.96 -11.31 -13.47
N ARG A 199 19.00 -12.23 -13.57
CA ARG A 199 18.89 -13.16 -14.71
C ARG A 199 18.62 -12.43 -16.03
N LEU A 200 17.70 -11.46 -16.03
CA LEU A 200 17.32 -10.73 -17.25
C LEU A 200 18.46 -9.83 -17.76
N ARG A 201 19.28 -9.29 -16.86
CA ARG A 201 20.39 -8.40 -17.19
C ARG A 201 21.74 -9.12 -17.35
N GLY A 202 21.82 -10.41 -17.03
CA GLY A 202 23.08 -11.17 -17.00
C GLY A 202 24.04 -10.70 -15.91
N LEU A 203 23.51 -10.25 -14.76
CA LEU A 203 24.24 -9.80 -13.58
C LEU A 203 24.14 -10.79 -12.42
N THR A 204 24.92 -10.58 -11.37
CA THR A 204 24.70 -11.25 -10.09
C THR A 204 23.67 -10.48 -9.25
N PRO A 205 22.98 -11.12 -8.30
CA PRO A 205 22.09 -10.43 -7.36
C PRO A 205 22.80 -9.29 -6.59
N GLU A 206 24.07 -9.49 -6.25
CA GLU A 206 24.89 -8.50 -5.54
C GLU A 206 25.11 -7.25 -6.39
N GLU A 207 25.37 -7.42 -7.70
CA GLU A 207 25.55 -6.30 -8.64
C GLU A 207 24.25 -5.49 -8.77
N VAL A 208 23.08 -6.15 -8.83
CA VAL A 208 21.77 -5.48 -8.85
C VAL A 208 21.56 -4.68 -7.56
N VAL A 209 21.84 -5.26 -6.40
CA VAL A 209 21.74 -4.55 -5.11
C VAL A 209 22.70 -3.35 -5.07
N GLN A 210 23.91 -3.48 -5.59
CA GLN A 210 24.85 -2.35 -5.69
C GLN A 210 24.33 -1.24 -6.63
N ASP A 211 23.63 -1.59 -7.72
CA ASP A 211 22.97 -0.62 -8.58
C ASP A 211 21.88 0.15 -7.82
N TYR A 212 21.04 -0.52 -7.02
CA TYR A 212 20.03 0.12 -6.19
C TYR A 212 20.65 1.06 -5.15
N LEU A 213 21.73 0.64 -4.50
CA LEU A 213 22.46 1.47 -3.54
C LEU A 213 23.06 2.72 -4.18
N ARG A 214 23.63 2.60 -5.40
CA ARG A 214 24.16 3.75 -6.14
C ARG A 214 23.06 4.74 -6.53
N GLN A 215 21.85 4.26 -6.79
CA GLN A 215 20.71 5.10 -7.11
C GLN A 215 20.06 5.72 -5.86
N THR A 216 20.43 5.30 -4.66
CA THR A 216 19.84 5.77 -3.41
C THR A 216 20.82 6.69 -2.66
N PRO A 217 20.68 8.03 -2.74
CA PRO A 217 21.61 8.98 -2.12
C PRO A 217 21.82 8.78 -0.61
N LEU A 218 20.82 8.30 0.13
CA LEU A 218 20.98 7.98 1.56
C LEU A 218 21.84 6.72 1.82
N GLY A 219 22.34 6.03 0.79
CA GLY A 219 23.36 4.99 0.87
C GLY A 219 22.91 3.67 1.49
N ARG A 220 21.61 3.44 1.63
CA ARG A 220 21.04 2.17 2.10
C ARG A 220 19.75 1.84 1.35
N LEU A 221 19.40 0.56 1.32
CA LEU A 221 18.06 0.16 0.93
C LEU A 221 17.05 0.60 2.00
N GLU A 222 15.85 0.90 1.55
CA GLU A 222 14.72 1.27 2.41
C GLU A 222 14.30 0.08 3.28
N ALA A 223 13.98 0.33 4.54
CA ALA A 223 13.37 -0.64 5.42
C ALA A 223 11.83 -0.49 5.38
N PRO A 224 11.05 -1.58 5.55
CA PRO A 224 9.60 -1.49 5.65
C PRO A 224 9.12 -0.48 6.70
N GLU A 225 9.89 -0.30 7.77
CA GLU A 225 9.62 0.65 8.86
C GLU A 225 9.72 2.11 8.41
N ASP A 226 10.54 2.43 7.39
CA ASP A 226 10.61 3.79 6.81
C ASP A 226 9.26 4.16 6.19
N VAL A 227 8.65 3.22 5.45
CA VAL A 227 7.31 3.38 4.87
C VAL A 227 6.24 3.48 5.96
N ALA A 228 6.31 2.59 6.96
CA ALA A 228 5.36 2.57 8.08
C ALA A 228 5.36 3.88 8.86
N GLY A 229 6.51 4.55 8.99
CA GLY A 229 6.64 5.87 9.60
C GLY A 229 5.81 6.94 8.90
N VAL A 230 5.83 6.97 7.58
CA VAL A 230 5.05 7.92 6.79
C VAL A 230 3.56 7.60 6.83
N VAL A 231 3.17 6.33 6.77
CA VAL A 231 1.76 5.92 6.95
C VAL A 231 1.26 6.35 8.33
N SER A 232 2.04 6.17 9.38
CA SER A 232 1.74 6.63 10.75
C SER A 232 1.52 8.15 10.81
N PHE A 233 2.39 8.93 10.18
CA PHE A 233 2.21 10.39 10.05
C PHE A 233 0.90 10.73 9.33
N LEU A 234 0.62 10.11 8.19
CA LEU A 234 -0.62 10.35 7.44
C LEU A 234 -1.88 9.92 8.22
N ALA A 235 -1.77 8.93 9.09
CA ALA A 235 -2.85 8.51 10.01
C ALA A 235 -3.09 9.54 11.14
N GLY A 236 -2.05 10.27 11.54
CA GLY A 236 -2.05 11.20 12.64
C GLY A 236 -2.86 12.49 12.39
N PRO A 237 -3.11 13.30 13.43
CA PRO A 237 -3.86 14.56 13.33
C PRO A 237 -3.12 15.63 12.50
N ASP A 238 -1.80 15.61 12.47
CA ASP A 238 -0.99 16.60 11.76
C ASP A 238 -1.18 16.52 10.22
N ALA A 239 -1.73 15.41 9.73
CA ALA A 239 -2.05 15.20 8.32
C ALA A 239 -3.56 15.37 8.00
N ASP A 240 -4.36 16.04 8.84
CA ASP A 240 -5.80 16.23 8.59
C ASP A 240 -6.09 17.21 7.44
N PHE A 241 -5.11 18.03 7.06
CA PHE A 241 -5.22 18.97 5.95
C PHE A 241 -4.39 18.54 4.72
N ILE A 242 -3.92 17.29 4.70
CA ILE A 242 -3.17 16.71 3.57
C ILE A 242 -4.08 15.73 2.82
N THR A 243 -4.35 16.02 1.54
CA THR A 243 -5.13 15.13 0.67
C THR A 243 -4.71 15.28 -0.78
N GLY A 244 -4.70 14.19 -1.54
CA GLY A 244 -4.29 14.14 -2.95
C GLY A 244 -2.78 14.05 -3.14
N GLU A 245 -2.01 13.95 -2.06
CA GLU A 245 -0.55 13.89 -2.10
C GLU A 245 -0.03 12.47 -2.24
N ALA A 246 1.17 12.37 -2.83
CA ALA A 246 1.95 11.14 -2.87
C ALA A 246 3.33 11.44 -2.28
N VAL A 247 3.57 10.88 -1.09
CA VAL A 247 4.80 11.12 -0.32
C VAL A 247 5.89 10.14 -0.76
N GLU A 248 7.01 10.68 -1.23
CA GLU A 248 8.17 9.87 -1.60
C GLU A 248 8.91 9.38 -0.36
N VAL A 249 9.14 8.06 -0.28
CA VAL A 249 9.96 7.41 0.74
C VAL A 249 10.98 6.55 -0.01
N ASN A 250 11.98 7.17 -0.63
CA ASN A 250 12.88 6.48 -1.57
C ASN A 250 14.36 6.82 -1.37
N GLY A 251 14.70 7.48 -0.24
CA GLY A 251 16.08 7.84 0.09
C GLY A 251 16.75 8.80 -0.92
N GLY A 252 15.93 9.54 -1.69
CA GLY A 252 16.39 10.47 -2.71
C GLY A 252 16.68 9.81 -4.07
N ALA A 253 16.30 8.54 -4.25
CA ALA A 253 16.54 7.83 -5.50
C ALA A 253 15.87 8.54 -6.69
N TRP A 254 14.65 9.03 -6.50
CA TRP A 254 13.96 9.86 -7.50
C TRP A 254 13.34 11.08 -6.81
N ILE A 255 13.57 12.27 -7.40
CA ILE A 255 13.16 13.57 -6.88
C ILE A 255 12.29 14.25 -7.94
N PHE A 256 11.13 14.81 -7.52
CA PHE A 256 10.15 15.46 -8.39
C PHE A 256 9.81 16.87 -7.88
#